data_090f3bf20ed0128b15dde2e8d15fa113
#
_entry.id   090f3bf20ed0128b15dde2e8d15fa113
#
_cell.length_a   1.000
_cell.length_b   1.000
_cell.length_c   1.000
_cell.angle_alpha   90.00
_cell.angle_beta   90.00
_cell.angle_gamma   90.00
#
_symmetry.space_group_name_H-M   'P 1'
#
loop_
_entity.id
_entity.type
_entity.pdbx_description
1 polymer ?
#
loop_
_entity_poly.entity_id
_entity_poly.type
_entity_poly.pdbx_seq_one_letter_code
_entity_poly.pdbx_strand_id
1 'polypeptide(L)'
;MSRGLGDVYKRQLMERRNVPEQDIEKTVRNALLQFYWEGRMEEIAPHIYVDGAHNVEAVNAYIETMNRLHGEYDKILVFAAVKDKEYDSMIHLLAGNITFGRIIVTSVDSSRKADSAKLAEIFSACTDTPVMVSDEIDDAMDMAVELRGDRENTNIYCVGSLYLVGGVKRWRNRHDQF
;
A
#
# COMPACT_ATOMS: atom_id res chain seq x y z
N MET A 1 3.70 -11.18 -18.55
CA MET A 1 3.00 -11.56 -19.82
C MET A 1 1.70 -12.35 -19.65
N SER A 2 1.06 -12.42 -18.48
CA SER A 2 -0.19 -13.21 -18.30
C SER A 2 -1.48 -12.38 -18.19
N ARG A 3 -1.40 -11.05 -18.14
CA ARG A 3 -2.58 -10.17 -18.03
C ARG A 3 -3.46 -10.11 -19.30
N GLY A 4 -2.89 -10.29 -20.50
CA GLY A 4 -3.64 -10.24 -21.75
C GLY A 4 -4.47 -11.46 -22.09
N LEU A 5 -4.09 -12.66 -21.64
CA LEU A 5 -4.78 -13.90 -21.99
C LEU A 5 -6.14 -14.05 -21.26
N GLY A 6 -6.24 -13.61 -20.01
CA GLY A 6 -7.49 -13.66 -19.25
C GLY A 6 -8.57 -12.73 -19.83
N ASP A 7 -8.19 -11.57 -20.30
CA ASP A 7 -9.12 -10.59 -20.88
C ASP A 7 -9.56 -10.99 -22.28
N VAL A 8 -8.65 -11.55 -23.09
CA VAL A 8 -8.97 -12.13 -24.41
C VAL A 8 -9.94 -13.31 -24.27
N TYR A 9 -9.74 -14.19 -23.29
CA TYR A 9 -10.61 -15.35 -23.05
C TYR A 9 -12.01 -14.94 -22.58
N LYS A 10 -12.10 -13.95 -21.70
CA LYS A 10 -13.39 -13.39 -21.24
C LYS A 10 -14.14 -12.73 -22.39
N ARG A 11 -13.45 -11.94 -23.21
CA ARG A 11 -14.05 -11.30 -24.39
C ARG A 11 -14.56 -12.33 -25.38
N GLN A 12 -13.79 -13.35 -25.72
CA GLN A 12 -14.21 -14.45 -26.62
C GLN A 12 -15.39 -15.25 -26.08
N LEU A 13 -15.48 -15.49 -24.76
CA LEU A 13 -16.62 -16.17 -24.13
C LEU A 13 -17.90 -15.34 -24.20
N MET A 14 -17.80 -14.03 -24.08
CA MET A 14 -18.94 -13.11 -24.16
C MET A 14 -19.41 -12.91 -25.61
N GLU A 15 -18.49 -12.82 -26.56
CA GLU A 15 -18.80 -12.76 -28.00
C GLU A 15 -19.52 -14.06 -28.46
N ARG A 16 -19.13 -15.23 -27.95
CA ARG A 16 -19.81 -16.51 -28.25
C ARG A 16 -21.23 -16.60 -27.70
N ARG A 17 -21.60 -15.75 -26.73
CA ARG A 17 -22.93 -15.69 -26.10
C ARG A 17 -23.83 -14.60 -26.69
N ASN A 18 -23.42 -13.92 -27.77
CA ASN A 18 -24.14 -12.80 -28.38
C ASN A 18 -24.55 -11.71 -27.38
N VAL A 19 -23.69 -11.42 -26.39
CA VAL A 19 -23.93 -10.32 -25.45
C VAL A 19 -23.55 -9.02 -26.12
N PRO A 20 -24.42 -8.00 -26.18
CA PRO A 20 -24.09 -6.70 -26.73
C PRO A 20 -22.86 -6.06 -26.05
N GLU A 21 -21.99 -5.41 -26.81
CA GLU A 21 -20.74 -4.84 -26.31
C GLU A 21 -20.97 -3.83 -25.15
N GLN A 22 -22.05 -3.06 -25.22
CA GLN A 22 -22.48 -2.12 -24.18
C GLN A 22 -22.83 -2.81 -22.85
N ASP A 23 -23.42 -4.00 -22.90
CA ASP A 23 -23.76 -4.80 -21.72
C ASP A 23 -22.52 -5.47 -21.14
N ILE A 24 -21.54 -5.80 -21.98
CA ILE A 24 -20.23 -6.31 -21.55
C ILE A 24 -19.50 -5.24 -20.77
N GLU A 25 -19.39 -4.03 -21.32
CA GLU A 25 -18.69 -2.91 -20.67
C GLU A 25 -19.34 -2.56 -19.32
N LYS A 26 -20.66 -2.46 -19.28
CA LYS A 26 -21.43 -2.20 -18.06
C LYS A 26 -21.24 -3.29 -17.00
N THR A 27 -21.29 -4.54 -17.44
CA THR A 27 -21.11 -5.70 -16.53
C THR A 27 -19.70 -5.77 -15.99
N VAL A 28 -18.68 -5.55 -16.84
CA VAL A 28 -17.28 -5.51 -16.43
C VAL A 28 -17.03 -4.33 -15.48
N ARG A 29 -17.56 -3.15 -15.80
CA ARG A 29 -17.46 -1.96 -14.93
C ARG A 29 -18.10 -2.23 -13.56
N ASN A 30 -19.30 -2.79 -13.52
CA ASN A 30 -19.99 -3.12 -12.26
C ASN A 30 -19.25 -4.19 -11.46
N ALA A 31 -18.70 -5.21 -12.13
CA ALA A 31 -17.89 -6.23 -11.48
C ALA A 31 -16.58 -5.65 -10.91
N LEU A 32 -15.94 -4.72 -11.64
CA LEU A 32 -14.74 -4.04 -11.17
C LEU A 32 -15.02 -3.10 -9.99
N LEU A 33 -16.18 -2.44 -9.94
CA LEU A 33 -16.60 -1.61 -8.82
C LEU A 33 -16.91 -2.42 -7.55
N GLN A 34 -17.28 -3.69 -7.71
CA GLN A 34 -17.54 -4.61 -6.60
C GLN A 34 -16.31 -5.47 -6.27
N PHE A 35 -15.24 -5.33 -7.06
CA PHE A 35 -14.04 -6.14 -6.89
C PHE A 35 -13.19 -5.56 -5.76
N TYR A 36 -13.23 -6.24 -4.64
CA TYR A 36 -12.39 -5.98 -3.49
C TYR A 36 -11.17 -6.90 -3.51
N TRP A 37 -9.96 -6.33 -3.47
CA TRP A 37 -8.73 -7.11 -3.39
C TRP A 37 -7.99 -6.73 -2.11
N GLU A 38 -8.01 -7.62 -1.15
CA GLU A 38 -7.35 -7.42 0.13
C GLU A 38 -5.88 -7.04 -0.04
N GLY A 39 -5.43 -6.03 0.72
CA GLY A 39 -4.08 -5.55 0.68
C GLY A 39 -3.65 -4.90 -0.64
N ARG A 40 -4.60 -4.29 -1.38
CA ARG A 40 -4.31 -3.47 -2.56
C ARG A 40 -5.04 -2.14 -2.44
N MET A 41 -4.32 -1.10 -2.01
CA MET A 41 -4.88 0.23 -1.68
C MET A 41 -6.17 0.10 -0.88
N GLU A 42 -6.18 -0.85 0.05
CA GLU A 42 -7.33 -1.18 0.87
C GLU A 42 -7.45 -0.18 2.01
N GLU A 43 -8.57 0.52 2.10
CA GLU A 43 -8.91 1.33 3.26
C GLU A 43 -9.47 0.42 4.36
N ILE A 44 -8.70 0.21 5.42
CA ILE A 44 -9.07 -0.67 6.54
C ILE A 44 -9.76 0.06 7.69
N ALA A 45 -9.59 1.37 7.74
CA ALA A 45 -10.24 2.32 8.64
C ALA A 45 -10.19 3.69 7.98
N PRO A 46 -11.02 4.67 8.40
CA PRO A 46 -11.00 6.01 7.82
C PRO A 46 -9.59 6.60 7.76
N HIS A 47 -9.12 6.92 6.55
CA HIS A 47 -7.79 7.47 6.29
C HIS A 47 -6.59 6.53 6.54
N ILE A 48 -6.81 5.23 6.72
CA ILE A 48 -5.75 4.22 6.90
C ILE A 48 -5.80 3.21 5.77
N TYR A 49 -4.77 3.22 4.93
CA TYR A 49 -4.65 2.41 3.73
C TYR A 49 -3.52 1.39 3.87
N VAL A 50 -3.75 0.18 3.41
CA VAL A 50 -2.73 -0.87 3.33
C VAL A 50 -2.53 -1.32 1.90
N ASP A 51 -1.26 -1.55 1.51
CA ASP A 51 -0.90 -2.14 0.23
C ASP A 51 0.24 -3.16 0.40
N GLY A 52 0.05 -4.33 -0.18
CA GLY A 52 1.01 -5.42 -0.13
C GLY A 52 2.13 -5.32 -1.18
N ALA A 53 2.41 -4.15 -1.76
CA ALA A 53 3.54 -3.96 -2.64
C ALA A 53 4.85 -4.27 -1.90
N HIS A 54 5.61 -5.25 -2.42
CA HIS A 54 6.78 -5.81 -1.75
C HIS A 54 7.92 -6.15 -2.74
N ASN A 55 7.88 -5.59 -3.93
CA ASN A 55 8.91 -5.63 -4.95
C ASN A 55 8.82 -4.38 -5.83
N VAL A 56 9.83 -4.15 -6.64
CA VAL A 56 9.97 -2.96 -7.49
C VAL A 56 8.77 -2.76 -8.42
N GLU A 57 8.29 -3.81 -9.07
CA GLU A 57 7.15 -3.72 -10.01
C GLU A 57 5.86 -3.32 -9.27
N ALA A 58 5.60 -3.91 -8.11
CA ALA A 58 4.41 -3.62 -7.31
C ALA A 58 4.47 -2.20 -6.73
N VAL A 59 5.65 -1.73 -6.30
CA VAL A 59 5.86 -0.36 -5.81
C VAL A 59 5.62 0.66 -6.93
N ASN A 60 6.06 0.41 -8.16
CA ASN A 60 5.76 1.29 -9.29
C ASN A 60 4.23 1.41 -9.53
N ALA A 61 3.50 0.28 -9.52
CA ALA A 61 2.05 0.29 -9.66
C ALA A 61 1.35 1.01 -8.48
N TYR A 62 1.90 0.86 -7.27
CA TYR A 62 1.44 1.58 -6.08
C TYR A 62 1.63 3.09 -6.25
N ILE A 63 2.82 3.56 -6.69
CA ILE A 63 3.13 4.97 -6.93
C ILE A 63 2.16 5.58 -7.96
N GLU A 64 1.92 4.90 -9.08
CA GLU A 64 0.96 5.35 -10.09
C GLU A 64 -0.45 5.53 -9.50
N THR A 65 -0.88 4.57 -8.67
CA THR A 65 -2.19 4.60 -8.01
C THR A 65 -2.27 5.75 -7.00
N MET A 66 -1.23 5.91 -6.17
CA MET A 66 -1.12 6.99 -5.18
C MET A 66 -1.22 8.37 -5.82
N ASN A 67 -0.44 8.62 -6.86
CA ASN A 67 -0.40 9.92 -7.53
C ASN A 67 -1.74 10.24 -8.22
N ARG A 68 -2.44 9.22 -8.71
CA ARG A 68 -3.73 9.39 -9.40
C ARG A 68 -4.89 9.61 -8.44
N LEU A 69 -4.94 8.89 -7.31
CA LEU A 69 -6.12 8.85 -6.44
C LEU A 69 -5.94 9.67 -5.16
N HIS A 70 -4.70 9.84 -4.70
CA HIS A 70 -4.39 10.43 -3.40
C HIS A 70 -3.34 11.54 -3.48
N GLY A 71 -3.13 12.12 -4.66
CA GLY A 71 -2.10 13.16 -4.89
C GLY A 71 -2.22 14.37 -3.96
N GLU A 72 -3.45 14.79 -3.66
CA GLU A 72 -3.76 16.00 -2.88
C GLU A 72 -3.69 15.83 -1.36
N TYR A 73 -3.62 14.57 -0.87
CA TYR A 73 -3.58 14.32 0.57
C TYR A 73 -2.16 14.43 1.12
N ASP A 74 -2.04 14.94 2.35
CA ASP A 74 -0.85 14.77 3.17
C ASP A 74 -0.67 13.28 3.51
N LYS A 75 0.57 12.81 3.53
CA LYS A 75 0.86 11.37 3.61
C LYS A 75 1.80 11.07 4.77
N ILE A 76 1.39 10.14 5.62
CA ILE A 76 2.24 9.46 6.59
C ILE A 76 2.51 8.06 6.05
N LEU A 77 3.77 7.71 5.85
CA LEU A 77 4.18 6.37 5.44
C LEU A 77 4.51 5.52 6.66
N VAL A 78 3.94 4.32 6.73
CA VAL A 78 4.41 3.24 7.60
C VAL A 78 5.02 2.17 6.69
N PHE A 79 6.32 1.90 6.85
CA PHE A 79 7.06 1.02 5.95
C PHE A 79 7.74 -0.11 6.71
N ALA A 80 7.66 -1.31 6.17
CA ALA A 80 8.45 -2.45 6.60
C ALA A 80 8.76 -3.37 5.43
N ALA A 81 9.87 -4.06 5.47
CA ALA A 81 10.29 -4.99 4.43
C ALA A 81 10.85 -6.29 5.00
N VAL A 82 11.04 -7.29 4.16
CA VAL A 82 11.79 -8.50 4.45
C VAL A 82 13.16 -8.45 3.76
N LYS A 83 14.19 -9.01 4.39
CA LYS A 83 15.60 -8.91 3.98
C LYS A 83 15.95 -9.52 2.63
N ASP A 84 15.10 -10.43 2.13
CA ASP A 84 15.26 -11.11 0.85
C ASP A 84 14.60 -10.35 -0.32
N LYS A 85 14.17 -9.11 -0.11
CA LYS A 85 13.60 -8.23 -1.13
C LYS A 85 14.54 -7.06 -1.45
N GLU A 86 14.34 -6.48 -2.62
CA GLU A 86 15.07 -5.30 -3.08
C GLU A 86 14.55 -4.01 -2.41
N TYR A 87 14.50 -4.01 -1.05
CA TYR A 87 13.91 -2.91 -0.29
C TYR A 87 14.64 -1.58 -0.52
N ASP A 88 15.93 -1.61 -0.83
CA ASP A 88 16.71 -0.43 -1.18
C ASP A 88 16.12 0.26 -2.42
N SER A 89 15.91 -0.49 -3.49
CA SER A 89 15.27 0.02 -4.73
C SER A 89 13.84 0.48 -4.48
N MET A 90 13.09 -0.22 -3.63
CA MET A 90 11.72 0.16 -3.26
C MET A 90 11.69 1.50 -2.52
N ILE A 91 12.60 1.72 -1.59
CA ILE A 91 12.73 2.97 -0.82
C ILE A 91 13.08 4.14 -1.74
N HIS A 92 14.06 3.98 -2.63
CA HIS A 92 14.44 5.00 -3.59
C HIS A 92 13.26 5.40 -4.50
N LEU A 93 12.48 4.42 -4.96
CA LEU A 93 11.29 4.68 -5.77
C LEU A 93 10.22 5.45 -4.98
N LEU A 94 9.90 5.02 -3.74
CA LEU A 94 8.91 5.68 -2.90
C LEU A 94 9.32 7.12 -2.58
N ALA A 95 10.54 7.32 -2.08
CA ALA A 95 11.05 8.63 -1.69
C ALA A 95 11.21 9.60 -2.88
N GLY A 96 11.56 9.07 -4.07
CA GLY A 96 11.75 9.88 -5.28
C GLY A 96 10.47 10.26 -6.01
N ASN A 97 9.33 9.59 -5.74
CA ASN A 97 8.10 9.77 -6.51
C ASN A 97 6.89 10.18 -5.67
N ILE A 98 6.97 10.10 -4.35
CA ILE A 98 5.89 10.48 -3.43
C ILE A 98 6.46 11.40 -2.36
N THR A 99 5.82 12.56 -2.16
CA THR A 99 6.13 13.44 -1.04
C THR A 99 5.38 12.95 0.20
N PHE A 100 6.12 12.53 1.22
CA PHE A 100 5.59 12.17 2.53
C PHE A 100 5.84 13.31 3.53
N GLY A 101 4.89 13.57 4.41
CA GLY A 101 5.07 14.50 5.52
C GLY A 101 5.83 13.87 6.70
N ARG A 102 5.67 12.54 6.87
CA ARG A 102 6.37 11.72 7.88
C ARG A 102 6.57 10.31 7.36
N ILE A 103 7.65 9.67 7.80
CA ILE A 103 7.95 8.27 7.51
C ILE A 103 8.19 7.57 8.83
N ILE A 104 7.50 6.46 9.05
CA ILE A 104 7.70 5.57 10.19
C ILE A 104 8.15 4.23 9.63
N VAL A 105 9.30 3.77 10.05
CA VAL A 105 9.85 2.47 9.68
C VAL A 105 9.63 1.51 10.84
N THR A 106 9.14 0.30 10.52
CA THR A 106 8.88 -0.73 11.51
C THR A 106 9.42 -2.09 11.08
N SER A 107 9.42 -3.04 12.00
CA SER A 107 9.75 -4.44 11.75
C SER A 107 8.49 -5.27 11.56
N VAL A 108 8.59 -6.32 10.74
CA VAL A 108 7.52 -7.32 10.61
C VAL A 108 7.78 -8.52 11.53
N ASP A 109 6.71 -9.16 11.99
CA ASP A 109 6.80 -10.41 12.76
C ASP A 109 7.19 -11.56 11.82
N SER A 110 8.48 -11.66 11.52
CA SER A 110 9.06 -12.68 10.65
C SER A 110 10.54 -12.85 10.93
N SER A 111 11.04 -14.08 10.87
CA SER A 111 12.49 -14.37 10.89
C SER A 111 13.26 -13.75 9.71
N ARG A 112 12.54 -13.34 8.66
CA ARG A 112 13.09 -12.67 7.47
C ARG A 112 12.98 -11.14 7.52
N LYS A 113 12.59 -10.56 8.66
CA LYS A 113 12.46 -9.11 8.81
C LYS A 113 13.75 -8.39 8.41
N ALA A 114 13.63 -7.29 7.67
CA ALA A 114 14.72 -6.36 7.45
C ALA A 114 14.97 -5.57 8.74
N ASP A 115 16.18 -5.07 8.90
CA ASP A 115 16.56 -4.22 10.03
C ASP A 115 15.92 -2.83 9.85
N SER A 116 15.06 -2.42 10.78
CA SER A 116 14.35 -1.15 10.76
C SER A 116 15.29 0.05 10.78
N ALA A 117 16.39 -0.01 11.53
CA ALA A 117 17.38 1.05 11.57
C ALA A 117 18.04 1.25 10.19
N LYS A 118 18.38 0.14 9.52
CA LYS A 118 18.94 0.20 8.15
C LYS A 118 17.95 0.74 7.13
N LEU A 119 16.68 0.36 7.21
CA LEU A 119 15.64 0.91 6.33
C LEU A 119 15.49 2.44 6.55
N ALA A 120 15.55 2.89 7.81
CA ALA A 120 15.49 4.31 8.15
C ALA A 120 16.70 5.11 7.64
N GLU A 121 17.91 4.53 7.71
CA GLU A 121 19.13 5.12 7.13
C GLU A 121 18.97 5.35 5.63
N ILE A 122 18.42 4.38 4.88
CA ILE A 122 18.21 4.50 3.43
C ILE A 122 17.18 5.60 3.14
N PHE A 123 16.05 5.62 3.85
CA PHE A 123 15.07 6.71 3.68
C PHE A 123 15.69 8.08 3.96
N SER A 124 16.43 8.22 5.08
CA SER A 124 17.08 9.49 5.45
C SER A 124 18.13 9.96 4.45
N ALA A 125 18.73 9.03 3.69
CA ALA A 125 19.63 9.35 2.59
C ALA A 125 18.91 9.81 1.31
N CYS A 126 17.61 9.49 1.16
CA CYS A 126 16.81 9.75 -0.05
C CYS A 126 15.91 10.99 0.07
N THR A 127 15.60 11.45 1.28
CA THR A 127 14.64 12.54 1.50
C THR A 127 14.96 13.31 2.79
N ASP A 128 14.59 14.60 2.80
CA ASP A 128 14.62 15.44 4.01
C ASP A 128 13.40 15.21 4.93
N THR A 129 12.48 14.34 4.54
CA THR A 129 11.30 14.00 5.36
C THR A 129 11.74 13.35 6.68
N PRO A 130 11.21 13.78 7.83
CA PRO A 130 11.53 13.15 9.12
C PRO A 130 11.19 11.66 9.11
N VAL A 131 12.19 10.83 9.44
CA VAL A 131 12.08 9.36 9.55
C VAL A 131 12.15 8.95 11.01
N MET A 132 11.17 8.17 11.44
CA MET A 132 11.08 7.62 12.79
C MET A 132 11.14 6.10 12.73
N VAL A 133 11.59 5.48 13.80
CA VAL A 133 11.70 4.01 13.90
C VAL A 133 10.87 3.52 15.08
N SER A 134 10.10 2.48 14.85
CA SER A 134 9.45 1.68 15.90
C SER A 134 9.56 0.21 15.50
N ASP A 135 10.08 -0.64 16.38
CA ASP A 135 10.31 -2.05 16.05
C ASP A 135 9.03 -2.88 16.04
N GLU A 136 7.96 -2.39 16.66
CA GLU A 136 6.66 -3.06 16.72
C GLU A 136 5.64 -2.37 15.82
N ILE A 137 4.86 -3.17 15.08
CA ILE A 137 3.81 -2.64 14.17
C ILE A 137 2.76 -1.86 14.95
N ASP A 138 2.40 -2.32 16.13
CA ASP A 138 1.37 -1.69 16.95
C ASP A 138 1.81 -0.28 17.37
N ASP A 139 3.02 -0.16 17.91
CA ASP A 139 3.57 1.14 18.32
C ASP A 139 3.76 2.09 17.12
N ALA A 140 4.15 1.54 15.95
CA ALA A 140 4.27 2.32 14.72
C ALA A 140 2.91 2.85 14.25
N MET A 141 1.85 2.08 14.37
CA MET A 141 0.50 2.49 14.01
C MET A 141 -0.06 3.51 14.99
N ASP A 142 0.13 3.30 16.30
CA ASP A 142 -0.28 4.26 17.33
C ASP A 142 0.41 5.62 17.11
N MET A 143 1.72 5.60 16.85
CA MET A 143 2.49 6.80 16.47
C MET A 143 1.93 7.46 15.20
N ALA A 144 1.59 6.68 14.17
CA ALA A 144 1.04 7.21 12.92
C ALA A 144 -0.32 7.89 13.13
N VAL A 145 -1.18 7.29 13.94
CA VAL A 145 -2.49 7.85 14.30
C VAL A 145 -2.35 9.10 15.14
N GLU A 146 -1.46 9.12 16.12
CA GLU A 146 -1.15 10.32 16.93
C GLU A 146 -0.64 11.46 16.04
N LEU A 147 0.30 11.17 15.14
CA LEU A 147 0.84 12.15 14.19
C LEU A 147 -0.22 12.65 13.20
N ARG A 148 -1.18 11.83 12.82
CA ARG A 148 -2.30 12.25 12.00
C ARG A 148 -3.23 13.17 12.79
N GLY A 149 -3.56 12.81 14.01
CA GLY A 149 -4.56 13.52 14.83
C GLY A 149 -5.90 13.64 14.10
N ASP A 150 -6.58 14.78 14.24
CA ASP A 150 -7.89 15.05 13.62
C ASP A 150 -7.81 15.66 12.21
N ARG A 151 -6.65 15.56 11.54
CA ARG A 151 -6.46 16.15 10.21
C ARG A 151 -7.15 15.30 9.13
N GLU A 152 -8.28 15.75 8.62
CA GLU A 152 -9.05 15.07 7.58
C GLU A 152 -8.31 14.98 6.23
N ASN A 153 -7.37 15.88 5.97
CA ASN A 153 -6.56 15.87 4.73
C ASN A 153 -5.26 15.07 4.86
N THR A 154 -5.10 14.25 5.89
CA THR A 154 -3.90 13.44 6.11
C THR A 154 -4.27 11.96 6.15
N ASN A 155 -3.64 11.17 5.31
CA ASN A 155 -3.82 9.73 5.25
C ASN A 155 -2.56 8.98 5.70
N ILE A 156 -2.76 7.81 6.30
CA ILE A 156 -1.71 6.86 6.67
C ILE A 156 -1.66 5.75 5.64
N TYR A 157 -0.47 5.45 5.13
CA TYR A 157 -0.25 4.42 4.12
C TYR A 157 0.77 3.41 4.60
N CYS A 158 0.36 2.14 4.68
CA CYS A 158 1.20 1.03 5.12
C CYS A 158 1.59 0.18 3.92
N VAL A 159 2.89 0.15 3.56
CA VAL A 159 3.39 -0.53 2.36
C VAL A 159 4.77 -1.16 2.58
N GLY A 160 5.12 -2.14 1.75
CA GLY A 160 6.45 -2.76 1.68
C GLY A 160 6.45 -4.25 2.01
N SER A 161 5.42 -4.77 2.69
CA SER A 161 5.33 -6.20 3.02
C SER A 161 3.90 -6.67 3.26
N LEU A 162 3.57 -7.87 2.80
CA LEU A 162 2.32 -8.55 3.16
C LEU A 162 2.23 -8.87 4.68
N TYR A 163 3.38 -9.07 5.33
CA TYR A 163 3.42 -9.25 6.79
C TYR A 163 3.01 -7.97 7.52
N LEU A 164 3.42 -6.80 7.00
CA LEU A 164 2.99 -5.51 7.53
C LEU A 164 1.46 -5.37 7.38
N VAL A 165 0.91 -5.64 6.21
CA VAL A 165 -0.55 -5.60 5.97
C VAL A 165 -1.29 -6.46 6.99
N GLY A 166 -0.84 -7.71 7.20
CA GLY A 166 -1.42 -8.60 8.21
C GLY A 166 -1.30 -8.07 9.64
N GLY A 167 -0.17 -7.45 9.98
CA GLY A 167 0.06 -6.83 11.28
C GLY A 167 -0.87 -5.65 11.54
N VAL A 168 -0.97 -4.74 10.57
CA VAL A 168 -1.82 -3.55 10.64
C VAL A 168 -3.30 -3.94 10.74
N LYS A 169 -3.76 -4.96 10.00
CA LYS A 169 -5.13 -5.49 10.14
C LYS A 169 -5.39 -6.07 11.54
N ARG A 170 -4.40 -6.76 12.13
CA ARG A 170 -4.53 -7.24 13.53
C ARG A 170 -4.57 -6.09 14.53
N TRP A 171 -3.73 -5.06 14.35
CA TRP A 171 -3.76 -3.86 15.15
C TRP A 171 -5.16 -3.21 15.08
N ARG A 172 -5.70 -2.97 13.88
CA ARG A 172 -7.03 -2.39 13.65
C ARG A 172 -8.13 -3.17 14.37
N ASN A 173 -8.10 -4.52 14.32
CA ASN A 173 -9.12 -5.35 14.97
C ASN A 173 -9.09 -5.31 16.51
N ARG A 174 -7.99 -4.84 17.11
CA ARG A 174 -7.89 -4.61 18.56
C ARG A 174 -8.31 -3.20 18.97
N HIS A 175 -8.38 -2.29 18.02
CA HIS A 175 -8.76 -0.88 18.22
C HIS A 175 -10.12 -0.60 17.57
N ASP A 176 -11.18 -1.26 18.04
CA ASP A 176 -12.56 -1.20 17.52
C ASP A 176 -13.21 0.21 17.56
N GLN A 177 -12.45 1.27 17.86
CA GLN A 177 -12.95 2.64 17.97
C GLN A 177 -12.75 3.50 16.71
N PHE A 178 -12.32 2.89 15.60
CA PHE A 178 -12.15 3.57 14.31
C PHE A 178 -13.26 3.25 13.32
#